data_8c34e482a908519dfabfbbcc8aa352fb
#
_entry.id   8c34e482a908519dfabfbbcc8aa352fb
#
_cell.length_a   1.000
_cell.length_b   1.000
_cell.length_c   1.000
_cell.angle_alpha   90.00
_cell.angle_beta   90.00
_cell.angle_gamma   90.00
#
_symmetry.space_group_name_H-M   'P 1'
#
loop_
_entity.id
_entity.type
_entity.pdbx_description
1 polymer ?
#
loop_
_entity_poly.entity_id
_entity_poly.type
_entity_poly.pdbx_seq_one_letter_code
_entity_poly.pdbx_strand_id
1 'polypeptide(L)'
;VDALAAIENTVGAKFGDPKQPLLVSVRSGARVSMPGMMDTVLNLGLNDKTVVGLAKASGDERFAWDSYRRFIQMYGDVVLGVEHFEFEDLLETLKRSEGYILDTELTAEDWKSLVAGYKEKVEEVLGAPFPQDPIEQLWGAIGAVFGSWMNDRAIIYRRLHDIPGDWGTAVNVQSMVFG
;
A
#
# COMPACT_ATOMS: atom_id res chain seq x y z
N VAL A 1 -2.54 0.14 19.46
CA VAL A 1 -3.90 0.73 19.53
C VAL A 1 -3.80 2.18 20.02
N ASP A 2 -3.16 2.46 21.15
CA ASP A 2 -3.10 3.81 21.76
C ASP A 2 -2.35 4.82 20.88
N ALA A 3 -1.26 4.42 20.21
CA ALA A 3 -0.51 5.26 19.29
C ALA A 3 -1.34 5.65 18.05
N LEU A 4 -2.15 4.74 17.51
CA LEU A 4 -3.05 5.03 16.39
C LEU A 4 -4.10 6.06 16.80
N ALA A 5 -4.71 5.90 17.98
CA ALA A 5 -5.66 6.87 18.52
C ALA A 5 -5.03 8.26 18.73
N ALA A 6 -3.76 8.33 19.11
CA ALA A 6 -3.04 9.60 19.21
C ALA A 6 -2.87 10.28 17.84
N ILE A 7 -2.56 9.51 16.77
CA ILE A 7 -2.50 10.04 15.40
C ILE A 7 -3.88 10.53 14.96
N GLU A 8 -4.92 9.74 15.17
CA GLU A 8 -6.31 10.10 14.84
C GLU A 8 -6.74 11.41 15.48
N ASN A 9 -6.46 11.57 16.78
CA ASN A 9 -6.79 12.79 17.51
C ASN A 9 -6.00 14.01 17.02
N THR A 10 -4.73 13.81 16.63
CA THR A 10 -3.88 14.90 16.14
C THR A 10 -4.29 15.35 14.73
N VAL A 11 -4.62 14.41 13.87
CA VAL A 11 -4.98 14.67 12.47
C VAL A 11 -6.46 15.05 12.32
N GLY A 12 -7.32 14.64 13.25
CA GLY A 12 -8.76 14.86 13.20
C GLY A 12 -9.50 13.96 12.21
N ALA A 13 -8.89 12.84 11.81
CA ALA A 13 -9.47 11.83 10.93
C ALA A 13 -9.29 10.43 11.53
N LYS A 14 -10.15 9.48 11.19
CA LYS A 14 -10.11 8.13 11.77
C LYS A 14 -9.66 7.09 10.76
N PHE A 15 -8.85 6.17 11.22
CA PHE A 15 -8.39 5.04 10.43
C PHE A 15 -9.57 4.10 10.14
N GLY A 16 -9.85 3.87 8.86
CA GLY A 16 -10.99 3.06 8.41
C GLY A 16 -12.34 3.79 8.41
N ASP A 17 -12.39 5.09 8.69
CA ASP A 17 -13.65 5.85 8.58
C ASP A 17 -14.08 5.95 7.10
N PRO A 18 -15.32 5.52 6.76
CA PRO A 18 -15.79 5.55 5.38
C PRO A 18 -16.12 6.96 4.86
N LYS A 19 -16.13 7.99 5.70
CA LYS A 19 -16.44 9.37 5.31
C LYS A 19 -15.20 10.24 5.20
N GLN A 20 -14.30 10.15 6.17
CA GLN A 20 -13.07 10.93 6.23
C GLN A 20 -11.93 10.00 6.67
N PRO A 21 -11.45 9.12 5.78
CA PRO A 21 -10.47 8.12 6.14
C PRO A 21 -9.11 8.74 6.45
N LEU A 22 -8.54 8.40 7.60
CA LEU A 22 -7.12 8.55 7.84
C LEU A 22 -6.40 7.47 7.03
N LEU A 23 -5.48 7.87 6.16
CA LEU A 23 -4.56 6.94 5.51
C LEU A 23 -3.20 7.03 6.17
N VAL A 24 -2.54 5.89 6.31
CA VAL A 24 -1.21 5.82 6.90
C VAL A 24 -0.21 5.10 5.99
N SER A 25 1.07 5.42 6.18
CA SER A 25 2.18 4.66 5.63
C SER A 25 2.84 3.85 6.74
N VAL A 26 3.36 2.67 6.37
CA VAL A 26 4.19 1.83 7.23
C VAL A 26 5.56 1.74 6.61
N ARG A 27 6.58 2.14 7.34
CA ARG A 27 7.96 2.30 6.87
C ARG A 27 8.95 1.73 7.87
N SER A 28 10.11 1.31 7.38
CA SER A 28 11.22 0.93 8.26
C SER A 28 11.77 2.12 9.03
N GLY A 29 12.21 1.87 10.26
CA GLY A 29 12.91 2.83 11.11
C GLY A 29 14.25 2.26 11.54
N ALA A 30 15.05 1.74 10.60
CA ALA A 30 16.36 1.18 10.89
C ALA A 30 17.31 2.25 11.45
N ARG A 31 18.24 1.84 12.32
CA ARG A 31 19.23 2.70 12.94
C ARG A 31 20.15 3.41 11.93
N VAL A 32 20.38 2.77 10.79
CA VAL A 32 21.12 3.30 9.66
C VAL A 32 20.21 3.37 8.45
N SER A 33 20.28 4.49 7.71
CA SER A 33 19.52 4.65 6.47
C SER A 33 19.97 3.63 5.42
N MET A 34 19.02 2.88 4.89
CA MET A 34 19.24 1.85 3.85
C MET A 34 18.26 2.10 2.69
N PRO A 35 18.51 3.13 1.84
CA PRO A 35 17.55 3.55 0.82
C PRO A 35 17.21 2.44 -0.16
N GLY A 36 15.92 2.15 -0.36
CA GLY A 36 15.43 1.14 -1.28
C GLY A 36 15.65 -0.32 -0.84
N MET A 37 16.24 -0.56 0.35
CA MET A 37 16.52 -1.91 0.82
C MET A 37 15.37 -2.53 1.61
N MET A 38 14.64 -1.71 2.35
CA MET A 38 13.50 -2.12 3.18
C MET A 38 12.18 -1.79 2.49
N ASP A 39 11.16 -2.58 2.78
CA ASP A 39 9.84 -2.34 2.22
C ASP A 39 9.11 -1.17 2.88
N THR A 40 8.19 -0.60 2.13
CA THR A 40 7.28 0.47 2.57
C THR A 40 5.90 0.12 2.03
N VAL A 41 4.87 0.34 2.83
CA VAL A 41 3.48 0.24 2.38
C VAL A 41 2.80 1.58 2.58
N LEU A 42 2.20 2.11 1.51
CA LEU A 42 1.52 3.41 1.48
C LEU A 42 0.00 3.20 1.38
N ASN A 43 -0.75 4.24 1.70
CA ASN A 43 -2.21 4.30 1.54
C ASN A 43 -2.98 3.23 2.33
N LEU A 44 -2.40 2.71 3.43
CA LEU A 44 -3.12 1.79 4.31
C LEU A 44 -4.38 2.43 4.89
N GLY A 45 -5.42 1.63 4.99
CA GLY A 45 -6.75 2.07 5.38
C GLY A 45 -7.72 2.22 4.21
N LEU A 46 -7.22 2.11 2.96
CA LEU A 46 -8.10 2.04 1.79
C LEU A 46 -8.76 0.67 1.67
N ASN A 47 -10.04 0.70 1.41
CA ASN A 47 -10.90 -0.44 1.11
C ASN A 47 -12.09 0.03 0.27
N ASP A 48 -13.02 -0.85 -0.06
CA ASP A 48 -14.17 -0.54 -0.92
C ASP A 48 -15.08 0.57 -0.34
N LYS A 49 -15.06 0.78 0.98
CA LYS A 49 -15.86 1.83 1.66
C LYS A 49 -15.07 3.14 1.78
N THR A 50 -13.83 3.06 2.19
CA THR A 50 -13.01 4.25 2.47
C THR A 50 -12.55 4.96 1.21
N VAL A 51 -12.39 4.26 0.07
CA VAL A 51 -12.08 4.90 -1.22
C VAL A 51 -13.16 5.89 -1.64
N VAL A 52 -14.45 5.58 -1.38
CA VAL A 52 -15.56 6.48 -1.66
C VAL A 52 -15.49 7.74 -0.78
N GLY A 53 -15.10 7.58 0.49
CA GLY A 53 -14.85 8.70 1.40
C GLY A 53 -13.70 9.58 0.93
N LEU A 54 -12.60 8.97 0.49
CA LEU A 54 -11.45 9.69 -0.06
C LEU A 54 -11.83 10.49 -1.31
N ALA A 55 -12.60 9.89 -2.24
CA ALA A 55 -13.08 10.54 -3.44
C ALA A 55 -13.92 11.79 -3.12
N LYS A 56 -14.80 11.70 -2.13
CA LYS A 56 -15.62 12.83 -1.68
C LYS A 56 -14.79 13.92 -0.97
N ALA A 57 -13.86 13.52 -0.12
CA ALA A 57 -13.04 14.44 0.66
C ALA A 57 -12.03 15.20 -0.21
N SER A 58 -11.45 14.54 -1.22
CA SER A 58 -10.50 15.16 -2.17
C SER A 58 -11.21 15.95 -3.28
N GLY A 59 -12.47 15.62 -3.59
CA GLY A 59 -13.15 16.12 -4.78
C GLY A 59 -12.62 15.55 -6.09
N ASP A 60 -11.76 14.52 -6.02
CA ASP A 60 -11.12 13.87 -7.17
C ASP A 60 -11.29 12.35 -7.08
N GLU A 61 -12.27 11.85 -7.82
CA GLU A 61 -12.58 10.43 -7.86
C GLU A 61 -11.46 9.62 -8.54
N ARG A 62 -10.84 10.19 -9.58
CA ARG A 62 -9.74 9.56 -10.29
C ARG A 62 -8.54 9.34 -9.36
N PHE A 63 -8.17 10.36 -8.60
CA PHE A 63 -7.11 10.27 -7.59
C PHE A 63 -7.39 9.20 -6.53
N ALA A 64 -8.62 9.13 -6.02
CA ALA A 64 -8.97 8.17 -4.98
C ALA A 64 -8.86 6.73 -5.48
N TRP A 65 -9.37 6.43 -6.67
CA TRP A 65 -9.32 5.07 -7.23
C TRP A 65 -7.92 4.68 -7.70
N ASP A 66 -7.11 5.60 -8.26
CA ASP A 66 -5.69 5.34 -8.53
C ASP A 66 -4.91 5.06 -7.24
N SER A 67 -5.20 5.81 -6.17
CA SER A 67 -4.59 5.56 -4.85
C SER A 67 -4.94 4.18 -4.31
N TYR A 68 -6.19 3.73 -4.49
CA TYR A 68 -6.63 2.40 -4.06
C TYR A 68 -6.00 1.29 -4.92
N ARG A 69 -5.95 1.48 -6.23
CA ARG A 69 -5.25 0.56 -7.15
C ARG A 69 -3.79 0.37 -6.73
N ARG A 70 -3.06 1.49 -6.50
CA ARG A 70 -1.65 1.46 -6.05
C ARG A 70 -1.49 0.77 -4.71
N PHE A 71 -2.44 0.96 -3.80
CA PHE A 71 -2.44 0.28 -2.51
C PHE A 71 -2.59 -1.24 -2.68
N ILE A 72 -3.55 -1.70 -3.49
CA ILE A 72 -3.76 -3.14 -3.72
C ILE A 72 -2.52 -3.77 -4.35
N GLN A 73 -1.93 -3.14 -5.36
CA GLN A 73 -0.71 -3.60 -6.01
C GLN A 73 0.46 -3.70 -5.01
N MET A 74 0.71 -2.64 -4.25
CA MET A 74 1.81 -2.61 -3.28
C MET A 74 1.58 -3.59 -2.12
N TYR A 75 0.37 -3.66 -1.58
CA TYR A 75 0.03 -4.58 -0.50
C TYR A 75 0.04 -6.03 -0.98
N GLY A 76 -0.46 -6.28 -2.17
CA GLY A 76 -0.45 -7.59 -2.82
C GLY A 76 0.96 -8.13 -3.01
N ASP A 77 1.86 -7.31 -3.53
CA ASP A 77 3.26 -7.67 -3.74
C ASP A 77 4.01 -7.80 -2.38
N VAL A 78 4.03 -6.75 -1.57
CA VAL A 78 4.88 -6.66 -0.37
C VAL A 78 4.38 -7.52 0.79
N VAL A 79 3.07 -7.60 0.99
CA VAL A 79 2.47 -8.25 2.17
C VAL A 79 1.91 -9.62 1.85
N LEU A 80 1.22 -9.76 0.74
CA LEU A 80 0.52 -10.99 0.38
C LEU A 80 1.37 -11.93 -0.49
N GLY A 81 2.45 -11.43 -1.11
CA GLY A 81 3.36 -12.22 -1.93
C GLY A 81 2.80 -12.59 -3.32
N VAL A 82 1.86 -11.79 -3.83
CA VAL A 82 1.43 -11.87 -5.23
C VAL A 82 2.47 -11.18 -6.10
N GLU A 83 2.94 -11.88 -7.12
CA GLU A 83 4.02 -11.36 -7.98
C GLU A 83 3.62 -10.05 -8.66
N HIS A 84 4.52 -9.08 -8.63
CA HIS A 84 4.30 -7.73 -9.15
C HIS A 84 3.80 -7.71 -10.60
N PHE A 85 4.32 -8.60 -11.44
CA PHE A 85 3.97 -8.69 -12.86
C PHE A 85 2.49 -9.04 -13.09
N GLU A 86 1.82 -9.72 -12.17
CA GLU A 86 0.39 -10.06 -12.29
C GLU A 86 -0.47 -8.80 -12.34
N PHE A 87 -0.11 -7.79 -11.55
CA PHE A 87 -0.77 -6.49 -11.55
C PHE A 87 -0.41 -5.64 -12.76
N GLU A 88 0.86 -5.64 -13.16
CA GLU A 88 1.34 -4.89 -14.34
C GLU A 88 0.69 -5.42 -15.63
N ASP A 89 0.54 -6.73 -15.78
CA ASP A 89 -0.08 -7.33 -16.96
C ASP A 89 -1.56 -6.89 -17.10
N LEU A 90 -2.30 -6.82 -16.00
CA LEU A 90 -3.67 -6.32 -16.00
C LEU A 90 -3.75 -4.84 -16.40
N LEU A 91 -2.85 -4.00 -15.88
CA LEU A 91 -2.77 -2.58 -16.22
C LEU A 91 -2.44 -2.38 -17.70
N GLU A 92 -1.42 -3.07 -18.19
CA GLU A 92 -0.98 -2.97 -19.59
C GLU A 92 -2.03 -3.55 -20.57
N THR A 93 -2.78 -4.56 -20.15
CA THR A 93 -3.89 -5.11 -20.94
C THR A 93 -5.02 -4.10 -21.06
N LEU A 94 -5.39 -3.44 -19.95
CA LEU A 94 -6.39 -2.37 -19.96
C LEU A 94 -5.95 -1.21 -20.86
N LYS A 95 -4.72 -0.74 -20.71
CA LYS A 95 -4.18 0.35 -21.52
C LYS A 95 -4.22 0.01 -23.00
N ARG A 96 -3.85 -1.21 -23.38
CA ARG A 96 -3.89 -1.68 -24.78
C ARG A 96 -5.31 -1.74 -25.32
N SER A 97 -6.29 -2.21 -24.55
CA SER A 97 -7.69 -2.28 -24.99
C SER A 97 -8.32 -0.90 -25.23
N GLU A 98 -7.97 0.08 -24.40
CA GLU A 98 -8.48 1.46 -24.51
C GLU A 98 -7.62 2.34 -25.44
N GLY A 99 -6.46 1.86 -25.89
CA GLY A 99 -5.54 2.63 -26.73
C GLY A 99 -4.74 3.69 -25.97
N TYR A 100 -4.60 3.54 -24.67
CA TYR A 100 -3.81 4.45 -23.80
C TYR A 100 -2.32 4.11 -23.83
N ILE A 101 -1.50 5.15 -23.72
CA ILE A 101 -0.04 5.04 -23.61
C ILE A 101 0.41 5.33 -22.17
N LEU A 102 -0.20 6.34 -21.54
CA LEU A 102 0.18 6.82 -20.21
C LEU A 102 -0.91 6.50 -19.18
N ASP A 103 -0.50 6.23 -17.94
CA ASP A 103 -1.42 6.04 -16.82
C ASP A 103 -2.29 7.28 -16.55
N THR A 104 -1.81 8.46 -16.97
CA THR A 104 -2.55 9.72 -16.84
C THR A 104 -3.79 9.80 -17.72
N GLU A 105 -3.90 8.93 -18.72
CA GLU A 105 -5.04 8.87 -19.64
C GLU A 105 -6.21 8.08 -19.08
N LEU A 106 -5.96 7.18 -18.09
CA LEU A 106 -7.00 6.38 -17.48
C LEU A 106 -7.98 7.26 -16.68
N THR A 107 -9.25 6.95 -16.85
CA THR A 107 -10.36 7.60 -16.14
C THR A 107 -10.60 6.98 -14.76
N ALA A 108 -11.49 7.58 -13.98
CA ALA A 108 -11.91 7.00 -12.70
C ALA A 108 -12.60 5.63 -12.88
N GLU A 109 -13.37 5.45 -13.97
CA GLU A 109 -14.04 4.18 -14.27
C GLU A 109 -13.03 3.08 -14.65
N ASP A 110 -11.98 3.43 -15.39
CA ASP A 110 -10.90 2.50 -15.72
C ASP A 110 -10.18 2.03 -14.44
N TRP A 111 -9.90 2.95 -13.52
CA TRP A 111 -9.31 2.60 -12.23
C TRP A 111 -10.23 1.73 -11.37
N LYS A 112 -11.54 1.96 -11.37
CA LYS A 112 -12.50 1.08 -10.69
C LYS A 112 -12.50 -0.33 -11.25
N SER A 113 -12.51 -0.44 -12.57
CA SER A 113 -12.45 -1.72 -13.27
C SER A 113 -11.15 -2.47 -12.92
N LEU A 114 -10.02 -1.76 -12.94
CA LEU A 114 -8.72 -2.34 -12.62
C LEU A 114 -8.63 -2.79 -11.15
N VAL A 115 -9.18 -2.01 -10.22
CA VAL A 115 -9.28 -2.39 -8.79
C VAL A 115 -10.06 -3.69 -8.63
N ALA A 116 -11.16 -3.86 -9.35
CA ALA A 116 -11.91 -5.12 -9.35
C ALA A 116 -11.04 -6.27 -9.86
N GLY A 117 -10.39 -6.12 -11.02
CA GLY A 117 -9.50 -7.12 -11.59
C GLY A 117 -8.31 -7.47 -10.68
N TYR A 118 -7.73 -6.48 -10.00
CA TYR A 118 -6.65 -6.72 -9.03
C TYR A 118 -7.11 -7.57 -7.84
N LYS A 119 -8.31 -7.30 -7.31
CA LYS A 119 -8.88 -8.09 -6.21
C LYS A 119 -9.19 -9.52 -6.63
N GLU A 120 -9.74 -9.70 -7.84
CA GLU A 120 -9.97 -11.02 -8.43
C GLU A 120 -8.65 -11.78 -8.60
N LYS A 121 -7.60 -11.12 -9.08
CA LYS A 121 -6.28 -11.73 -9.22
C LYS A 121 -5.69 -12.15 -7.87
N VAL A 122 -5.82 -11.32 -6.83
CA VAL A 122 -5.39 -11.69 -5.47
C VAL A 122 -6.13 -12.93 -5.00
N GLU A 123 -7.45 -13.00 -5.19
CA GLU A 123 -8.25 -14.16 -4.80
C GLU A 123 -7.90 -15.41 -5.61
N GLU A 124 -7.65 -15.27 -6.91
CA GLU A 124 -7.20 -16.36 -7.78
C GLU A 124 -5.87 -16.97 -7.29
N VAL A 125 -4.89 -16.12 -6.97
CA VAL A 125 -3.54 -16.56 -6.59
C VAL A 125 -3.51 -17.12 -5.17
N LEU A 126 -4.23 -16.52 -4.23
CA LEU A 126 -4.13 -16.85 -2.81
C LEU A 126 -5.28 -17.75 -2.31
N GLY A 127 -6.36 -17.88 -3.06
CA GLY A 127 -7.58 -18.56 -2.60
C GLY A 127 -8.34 -17.81 -1.50
N ALA A 128 -8.04 -16.52 -1.30
CA ALA A 128 -8.66 -15.67 -0.30
C ALA A 128 -8.80 -14.22 -0.83
N PRO A 129 -9.89 -13.51 -0.50
CA PRO A 129 -10.11 -12.17 -0.98
C PRO A 129 -9.08 -11.17 -0.41
N PHE A 130 -8.87 -10.06 -1.12
CA PHE A 130 -8.05 -8.95 -0.63
C PHE A 130 -8.61 -8.40 0.69
N PRO A 131 -7.80 -8.25 1.75
CA PRO A 131 -8.27 -7.86 3.08
C PRO A 131 -8.91 -6.46 3.08
N GLN A 132 -10.12 -6.37 3.61
CA GLN A 132 -10.90 -5.14 3.69
C GLN A 132 -10.89 -4.50 5.09
N ASP A 133 -10.42 -5.22 6.12
CA ASP A 133 -10.28 -4.67 7.48
C ASP A 133 -9.00 -3.84 7.57
N PRO A 134 -9.10 -2.51 7.89
CA PRO A 134 -7.93 -1.66 7.99
C PRO A 134 -6.93 -2.09 9.07
N ILE A 135 -7.40 -2.68 10.17
CA ILE A 135 -6.53 -3.17 11.24
C ILE A 135 -5.77 -4.42 10.81
N GLU A 136 -6.41 -5.33 10.10
CA GLU A 136 -5.74 -6.48 9.48
C GLU A 136 -4.67 -6.01 8.50
N GLN A 137 -5.00 -5.06 7.62
CA GLN A 137 -4.05 -4.45 6.69
C GLN A 137 -2.84 -3.84 7.42
N LEU A 138 -3.08 -3.12 8.51
CA LEU A 138 -2.02 -2.46 9.29
C LEU A 138 -1.05 -3.48 9.88
N TRP A 139 -1.56 -4.54 10.52
CA TRP A 139 -0.72 -5.57 11.10
C TRP A 139 0.03 -6.38 10.06
N GLY A 140 -0.59 -6.68 8.91
CA GLY A 140 0.07 -7.32 7.78
C GLY A 140 1.25 -6.48 7.27
N ALA A 141 1.05 -5.19 7.06
CA ALA A 141 2.10 -4.28 6.62
C ALA A 141 3.24 -4.13 7.64
N ILE A 142 2.93 -4.02 8.94
CA ILE A 142 3.94 -3.98 10.00
C ILE A 142 4.80 -5.25 9.97
N GLY A 143 4.17 -6.43 9.86
CA GLY A 143 4.87 -7.70 9.77
C GLY A 143 5.78 -7.79 8.54
N ALA A 144 5.29 -7.37 7.37
CA ALA A 144 6.06 -7.36 6.12
C ALA A 144 7.27 -6.42 6.21
N VAL A 145 7.11 -5.22 6.76
CA VAL A 145 8.23 -4.27 6.93
C VAL A 145 9.28 -4.82 7.90
N PHE A 146 8.89 -5.45 9.01
CA PHE A 146 9.86 -6.17 9.87
C PHE A 146 10.57 -7.28 9.11
N GLY A 147 9.82 -8.10 8.36
CA GLY A 147 10.35 -9.19 7.55
C GLY A 147 11.35 -8.72 6.49
N SER A 148 11.16 -7.52 5.95
CA SER A 148 12.02 -6.96 4.89
C SER A 148 13.47 -6.71 5.32
N TRP A 149 13.75 -6.71 6.64
CA TRP A 149 15.12 -6.74 7.16
C TRP A 149 15.89 -7.98 6.66
N MET A 150 15.20 -9.08 6.40
CA MET A 150 15.78 -10.33 5.93
C MET A 150 15.69 -10.53 4.41
N ASN A 151 15.24 -9.54 3.65
CA ASN A 151 15.28 -9.59 2.19
C ASN A 151 16.72 -9.63 1.69
N ASP A 152 16.99 -10.35 0.61
CA ASP A 152 18.34 -10.53 0.05
C ASP A 152 19.04 -9.18 -0.22
N ARG A 153 18.32 -8.21 -0.80
CA ARG A 153 18.85 -6.86 -1.05
C ARG A 153 19.30 -6.18 0.24
N ALA A 154 18.53 -6.31 1.32
CA ALA A 154 18.86 -5.73 2.61
C ALA A 154 20.06 -6.44 3.27
N ILE A 155 20.15 -7.76 3.16
CA ILE A 155 21.27 -8.56 3.66
C ILE A 155 22.56 -8.19 2.91
N ILE A 156 22.51 -8.11 1.58
CA ILE A 156 23.66 -7.76 0.75
C ILE A 156 24.13 -6.32 1.07
N TYR A 157 23.19 -5.38 1.15
CA TYR A 157 23.51 -4.00 1.50
C TYR A 157 24.21 -3.89 2.86
N ARG A 158 23.70 -4.57 3.89
CA ARG A 158 24.31 -4.57 5.22
C ARG A 158 25.73 -5.13 5.20
N ARG A 159 25.96 -6.21 4.44
CA ARG A 159 27.33 -6.78 4.29
C ARG A 159 28.30 -5.83 3.62
N LEU A 160 27.85 -5.11 2.59
CA LEU A 160 28.67 -4.14 1.87
C LEU A 160 29.01 -2.87 2.66
N HIS A 161 28.19 -2.55 3.66
CA HIS A 161 28.33 -1.32 4.47
C HIS A 161 28.67 -1.60 5.93
N ASP A 162 29.09 -2.82 6.26
CA ASP A 162 29.47 -3.27 7.61
C ASP A 162 28.41 -2.96 8.68
N ILE A 163 27.12 -3.10 8.31
CA ILE A 163 25.98 -2.89 9.22
C ILE A 163 25.67 -4.22 9.92
N PRO A 164 25.70 -4.29 11.26
CA PRO A 164 25.41 -5.51 12.00
C PRO A 164 23.98 -6.02 11.77
N GLY A 165 23.86 -7.33 11.48
CA GLY A 165 22.57 -7.96 11.21
C GLY A 165 21.66 -8.07 12.43
N ASP A 166 22.23 -8.08 13.63
CA ASP A 166 21.55 -8.17 14.92
C ASP A 166 20.91 -6.85 15.40
N TRP A 167 21.18 -5.74 14.72
CA TRP A 167 20.54 -4.46 15.05
C TRP A 167 19.03 -4.46 14.77
N GLY A 168 18.58 -5.21 13.78
CA GLY A 168 17.18 -5.22 13.39
C GLY A 168 16.68 -3.88 12.89
N THR A 169 15.38 -3.75 12.81
CA THR A 169 14.70 -2.50 12.41
C THR A 169 13.52 -2.19 13.34
N ALA A 170 13.20 -0.92 13.47
CA ALA A 170 11.90 -0.47 13.95
C ALA A 170 10.95 -0.28 12.77
N VAL A 171 9.68 -0.11 13.08
CA VAL A 171 8.62 0.23 12.10
C VAL A 171 7.96 1.53 12.53
N ASN A 172 7.83 2.46 11.59
CA ASN A 172 7.14 3.72 11.77
C ASN A 172 5.80 3.68 11.05
N VAL A 173 4.74 4.06 11.75
CA VAL A 173 3.40 4.29 11.19
C VAL A 173 3.16 5.79 11.18
N GLN A 174 2.89 6.37 10.01
CA GLN A 174 2.78 7.81 9.81
C GLN A 174 1.52 8.15 9.01
N SER A 175 0.85 9.27 9.35
CA SER A 175 -0.23 9.78 8.50
C SER A 175 0.28 10.13 7.11
N MET A 176 -0.52 9.82 6.09
CA MET A 176 -0.26 10.27 4.72
C MET A 176 -0.60 11.75 4.58
N VAL A 177 0.21 12.45 3.79
CA VAL A 177 -0.04 13.84 3.37
C VAL A 177 -0.03 13.85 1.85
N PHE A 178 -1.09 14.37 1.26
CA PHE A 178 -1.23 14.53 -0.18
C PHE A 178 -0.98 16.00 -0.54
N GLY A 179 -0.19 16.21 -1.58
CA GLY A 179 0.11 17.54 -2.12
C GLY A 179 -0.78 17.90 -3.29
#